data_8ed96f39ffcda830f67f811655b08a84
#
_entry.id   8ed96f39ffcda830f67f811655b08a84
#
_cell.length_a   1.000
_cell.length_b   1.000
_cell.length_c   1.000
_cell.angle_alpha   90.00
_cell.angle_beta   90.00
_cell.angle_gamma   90.00
#
_symmetry.space_group_name_H-M   'P 1'
#
loop_
_entity.id
_entity.type
_entity.pdbx_description
1 polymer ?
#
loop_
_entity_poly.entity_id
_entity_poly.type
_entity_poly.pdbx_seq_one_letter_code
_entity_poly.pdbx_strand_id
1 'polypeptide(L)'
;MKFIKTMVTTGLLALALINSSQVAAANQDLATGIVLKAVTVTGNTVFTEADLDGAMAAEIGETVYIEDILGMVDAITALYVEAGYITSGAVLPDQDVADGRITIAVIEGQLNGVKIKSSGRLKTAFIESKINATASGPLNLADLQKAISRLEAEPTISHVRGDLKPGETRGASILDLEVVEADAFKILVGADNYKSPSVGEGQAVVSLVHLNLLGYNDQLTVSGQQSDGVDALSVRYDVPISVLRSRLAVYHNQGDSLVVEEPFDEIFLESETDTSGIQLTSTWREDNGRSWRTNLSWETKESLTTLLGLPFDFSPGSRGGVTEASVLGFNVEYSQRGDGMGFMVRAGLRSGNDDDSQADDGDFSLYQVQAQWIKRLNQDPLQPSWLLNFNLNYQETSDTLPAFERMGLGGHGTVRGFRENRWLKDSGLTASLMLSAPLLQAGSQNGIALRAMLFYDYGRGENSVAALNVDTKVALSSAGFGLTADYQKLTFRIEPALRLNKKNKLGNALQDSGIHVGVTYEL
;
A
#
# COMPACT_ATOMS: atom_id res chain seq x y z
N MET A 1 -2.34 17.53 -18.33
CA MET A 1 -2.59 17.41 -19.80
C MET A 1 -2.03 18.56 -20.67
N LYS A 2 -1.41 19.59 -20.11
CA LYS A 2 -0.74 20.68 -20.88
C LYS A 2 0.77 20.50 -21.10
N PHE A 3 1.40 19.54 -20.41
CA PHE A 3 2.87 19.31 -20.44
C PHE A 3 3.35 18.36 -21.57
N ILE A 4 2.46 17.60 -22.19
CA ILE A 4 2.84 16.60 -23.22
C ILE A 4 3.16 17.23 -24.58
N LYS A 5 2.64 18.43 -24.87
CA LYS A 5 2.86 19.07 -26.18
C LYS A 5 4.25 19.69 -26.40
N THR A 6 4.99 19.97 -25.34
CA THR A 6 6.33 20.62 -25.46
C THR A 6 7.46 19.59 -25.62
N MET A 7 7.28 18.33 -25.21
CA MET A 7 8.30 17.27 -25.35
C MET A 7 8.46 16.73 -26.78
N VAL A 8 7.38 16.75 -27.58
CA VAL A 8 7.41 16.17 -28.94
C VAL A 8 8.18 17.06 -29.93
N THR A 9 8.24 18.38 -29.70
CA THR A 9 8.89 19.31 -30.61
C THR A 9 10.41 19.39 -30.46
N THR A 10 10.99 19.03 -29.33
CA THR A 10 12.46 19.11 -29.13
C THR A 10 13.19 17.81 -29.51
N GLY A 11 12.51 16.66 -29.48
CA GLY A 11 13.10 15.36 -29.89
C GLY A 11 13.27 15.21 -31.40
N LEU A 12 12.40 15.82 -32.18
CA LEU A 12 12.45 15.74 -33.65
C LEU A 12 13.51 16.66 -34.29
N LEU A 13 13.99 17.70 -33.60
CA LEU A 13 15.01 18.59 -34.16
C LEU A 13 16.46 18.12 -34.01
N ALA A 14 16.73 17.15 -33.15
CA ALA A 14 18.07 16.59 -32.91
C ALA A 14 18.51 15.55 -33.97
N LEU A 15 17.57 15.00 -34.74
CA LEU A 15 17.88 14.04 -35.82
C LEU A 15 18.22 14.70 -37.17
N ALA A 16 18.00 16.01 -37.34
CA ALA A 16 18.04 16.67 -38.64
C ALA A 16 19.37 17.36 -39.02
N LEU A 17 20.44 17.27 -38.21
CA LEU A 17 21.75 17.86 -38.52
C LEU A 17 22.82 16.78 -38.72
N ILE A 18 22.75 16.03 -39.79
CA ILE A 18 23.86 15.20 -40.28
C ILE A 18 24.30 15.67 -41.64
N ASN A 19 25.54 16.15 -41.64
CA ASN A 19 26.42 16.51 -42.75
C ASN A 19 26.05 16.02 -44.15
N SER A 20 25.74 16.97 -44.99
CA SER A 20 25.44 16.83 -46.40
C SER A 20 26.67 16.63 -47.32
N SER A 21 27.83 16.25 -46.79
CA SER A 21 29.07 16.22 -47.59
C SER A 21 29.68 14.84 -47.89
N GLN A 22 29.12 13.72 -47.38
CA GLN A 22 29.57 12.36 -47.74
C GLN A 22 28.54 11.52 -48.52
N VAL A 23 27.35 12.02 -48.76
CA VAL A 23 26.27 11.33 -49.49
C VAL A 23 26.47 11.35 -51.01
N ALA A 24 27.45 12.10 -51.53
CA ALA A 24 27.54 12.38 -52.95
C ALA A 24 28.10 11.22 -53.83
N ALA A 25 28.73 10.21 -53.28
CA ALA A 25 29.31 9.10 -54.08
C ALA A 25 28.41 7.85 -54.21
N ALA A 26 27.56 7.56 -53.21
CA ALA A 26 26.59 6.45 -53.27
C ALA A 26 25.29 6.83 -54.05
N ASN A 27 25.06 8.11 -54.32
CA ASN A 27 23.84 8.63 -54.89
C ASN A 27 23.70 8.43 -56.42
N GLN A 28 24.72 7.93 -57.14
CA GLN A 28 24.58 7.75 -58.59
C GLN A 28 23.80 6.52 -59.00
N ASP A 29 23.86 5.43 -58.23
CA ASP A 29 23.13 4.19 -58.55
C ASP A 29 21.66 4.21 -58.09
N LEU A 30 21.35 4.96 -57.04
CA LEU A 30 19.97 5.07 -56.49
C LEU A 30 19.07 6.01 -57.31
N ALA A 31 19.65 6.90 -58.14
CA ALA A 31 18.88 7.72 -59.11
C ALA A 31 18.29 6.90 -60.25
N THR A 32 18.77 5.67 -60.48
CA THR A 32 18.31 4.79 -61.56
C THR A 32 17.30 3.70 -61.10
N GLY A 33 16.97 3.65 -59.80
CA GLY A 33 16.10 2.60 -59.20
C GLY A 33 16.77 1.22 -59.20
N ILE A 34 16.58 0.47 -58.12
CA ILE A 34 17.10 -0.88 -57.95
C ILE A 34 15.94 -1.87 -57.80
N VAL A 35 16.10 -3.07 -58.36
CA VAL A 35 15.13 -4.16 -58.16
C VAL A 35 15.36 -4.76 -56.74
N LEU A 36 14.39 -4.61 -55.87
CA LEU A 36 14.48 -5.09 -54.47
C LEU A 36 14.46 -6.62 -54.42
N LYS A 37 15.52 -7.22 -53.89
CA LYS A 37 15.60 -8.67 -53.71
C LYS A 37 15.45 -9.14 -52.28
N ALA A 38 15.91 -8.31 -51.32
CA ALA A 38 15.76 -8.59 -49.90
C ALA A 38 15.95 -7.33 -49.07
N VAL A 39 15.21 -7.21 -47.97
CA VAL A 39 15.46 -6.27 -46.90
C VAL A 39 15.86 -7.02 -45.65
N THR A 40 16.95 -6.64 -45.02
CA THR A 40 17.41 -7.25 -43.76
C THR A 40 17.40 -6.15 -42.69
N VAL A 41 16.68 -6.37 -41.60
CA VAL A 41 16.69 -5.47 -40.44
C VAL A 41 17.62 -6.03 -39.37
N THR A 42 18.56 -5.21 -38.92
CA THR A 42 19.53 -5.58 -37.88
C THR A 42 19.38 -4.70 -36.63
N GLY A 43 19.79 -5.20 -35.45
CA GLY A 43 19.74 -4.42 -34.19
C GLY A 43 18.38 -4.35 -33.52
N ASN A 44 17.36 -4.99 -34.07
CA ASN A 44 16.03 -5.10 -33.47
C ASN A 44 15.97 -6.25 -32.46
N THR A 45 15.42 -5.99 -31.27
CA THR A 45 15.12 -6.98 -30.22
C THR A 45 13.67 -6.92 -29.72
N VAL A 46 12.92 -5.90 -30.15
CA VAL A 46 11.56 -5.61 -29.63
C VAL A 46 10.48 -6.24 -30.47
N PHE A 47 10.59 -6.14 -31.82
CA PHE A 47 9.56 -6.55 -32.74
C PHE A 47 9.90 -7.87 -33.45
N THR A 48 8.88 -8.60 -33.90
CA THR A 48 9.06 -9.78 -34.75
C THR A 48 9.37 -9.37 -36.18
N GLU A 49 9.95 -10.28 -37.00
CA GLU A 49 10.15 -10.04 -38.43
C GLU A 49 8.83 -9.68 -39.13
N ALA A 50 7.74 -10.35 -38.78
CA ALA A 50 6.42 -10.07 -39.35
C ALA A 50 5.90 -8.65 -39.06
N ASP A 51 6.19 -8.10 -37.86
CA ASP A 51 5.82 -6.73 -37.50
C ASP A 51 6.62 -5.71 -38.34
N LEU A 52 7.91 -5.98 -38.56
CA LEU A 52 8.79 -5.13 -39.34
C LEU A 52 8.44 -5.16 -40.82
N ASP A 53 8.21 -6.35 -41.38
CA ASP A 53 7.79 -6.55 -42.78
C ASP A 53 6.44 -5.85 -43.03
N GLY A 54 5.50 -5.99 -42.10
CA GLY A 54 4.20 -5.34 -42.17
C GLY A 54 4.30 -3.80 -42.13
N ALA A 55 5.25 -3.25 -41.37
CA ALA A 55 5.48 -1.80 -41.29
C ALA A 55 6.14 -1.26 -42.58
N MET A 56 7.11 -1.97 -43.15
CA MET A 56 7.83 -1.55 -44.34
C MET A 56 6.99 -1.57 -45.63
N ALA A 57 5.98 -2.46 -45.70
CA ALA A 57 5.13 -2.69 -46.86
C ALA A 57 5.94 -2.87 -48.16
N ALA A 58 7.14 -3.51 -48.08
CA ALA A 58 8.07 -3.64 -49.19
C ALA A 58 7.69 -4.88 -50.04
N GLU A 59 7.57 -4.70 -51.34
CA GLU A 59 7.32 -5.80 -52.30
C GLU A 59 8.62 -6.24 -52.96
N ILE A 60 9.00 -7.48 -52.71
CA ILE A 60 10.18 -8.11 -53.33
C ILE A 60 9.95 -8.25 -54.81
N GLY A 61 10.91 -7.80 -55.65
CA GLY A 61 10.86 -7.84 -57.09
C GLY A 61 10.44 -6.51 -57.75
N GLU A 62 9.98 -5.53 -56.98
CA GLU A 62 9.69 -4.20 -57.48
C GLU A 62 10.94 -3.34 -57.59
N THR A 63 10.87 -2.30 -58.44
CA THR A 63 11.91 -1.26 -58.52
C THR A 63 11.66 -0.21 -57.47
N VAL A 64 12.62 -0.07 -56.55
CA VAL A 64 12.58 0.92 -55.45
C VAL A 64 13.62 2.03 -55.67
N TYR A 65 13.28 3.22 -55.28
CA TYR A 65 14.12 4.41 -55.29
C TYR A 65 14.58 4.77 -53.86
N ILE A 66 15.48 5.71 -53.75
CA ILE A 66 15.99 6.15 -52.42
C ILE A 66 14.87 6.62 -51.50
N GLU A 67 13.85 7.28 -52.06
CA GLU A 67 12.69 7.78 -51.32
C GLU A 67 11.89 6.63 -50.71
N ASP A 68 11.75 5.49 -51.43
CA ASP A 68 11.04 4.31 -50.96
C ASP A 68 11.81 3.65 -49.81
N ILE A 69 13.14 3.57 -49.92
CA ILE A 69 14.01 3.04 -48.90
C ILE A 69 13.97 3.89 -47.63
N LEU A 70 14.02 5.21 -47.77
CA LEU A 70 13.87 6.15 -46.65
C LEU A 70 12.46 6.04 -46.04
N GLY A 71 11.44 5.80 -46.86
CA GLY A 71 10.09 5.53 -46.39
C GLY A 71 10.01 4.27 -45.50
N MET A 72 10.73 3.20 -45.85
CA MET A 72 10.84 1.98 -44.98
C MET A 72 11.55 2.28 -43.65
N VAL A 73 12.61 3.09 -43.68
CA VAL A 73 13.34 3.51 -42.45
C VAL A 73 12.42 4.33 -41.55
N ASP A 74 11.67 5.27 -42.15
CA ASP A 74 10.71 6.10 -41.39
C ASP A 74 9.56 5.25 -40.82
N ALA A 75 9.07 4.27 -41.57
CA ALA A 75 8.01 3.36 -41.13
C ALA A 75 8.46 2.49 -39.93
N ILE A 76 9.66 1.94 -39.95
CA ILE A 76 10.24 1.23 -38.80
C ILE A 76 10.40 2.19 -37.61
N THR A 77 10.91 3.39 -37.83
CA THR A 77 11.05 4.40 -36.76
C THR A 77 9.69 4.76 -36.16
N ALA A 78 8.66 4.94 -36.98
CA ALA A 78 7.29 5.21 -36.55
C ALA A 78 6.73 4.05 -35.69
N LEU A 79 6.96 2.80 -36.11
CA LEU A 79 6.56 1.60 -35.36
C LEU A 79 7.13 1.61 -33.93
N TYR A 80 8.42 1.92 -33.78
CA TYR A 80 9.07 2.04 -32.46
C TYR A 80 8.48 3.18 -31.64
N VAL A 81 8.32 4.37 -32.22
CA VAL A 81 7.80 5.57 -31.55
C VAL A 81 6.34 5.36 -31.08
N GLU A 82 5.49 4.78 -31.93
CA GLU A 82 4.08 4.48 -31.60
C GLU A 82 3.96 3.45 -30.47
N ALA A 83 4.88 2.49 -30.41
CA ALA A 83 4.96 1.51 -29.32
C ALA A 83 5.60 2.10 -28.03
N GLY A 84 5.99 3.37 -28.01
CA GLY A 84 6.54 4.05 -26.83
C GLY A 84 8.07 4.05 -26.73
N TYR A 85 8.80 3.52 -27.72
CA TYR A 85 10.27 3.52 -27.75
C TYR A 85 10.80 4.80 -28.43
N ILE A 86 10.48 5.94 -27.86
CA ILE A 86 10.68 7.29 -28.44
C ILE A 86 12.15 7.67 -28.69
N THR A 87 13.10 6.93 -28.14
CA THR A 87 14.55 7.14 -28.32
C THR A 87 15.16 6.13 -29.28
N SER A 88 14.35 5.22 -29.83
CA SER A 88 14.73 4.21 -30.81
C SER A 88 14.36 4.67 -32.22
N GLY A 89 15.09 4.19 -33.22
CA GLY A 89 14.79 4.47 -34.61
C GLY A 89 15.67 3.67 -35.55
N ALA A 90 15.28 3.63 -36.83
CA ALA A 90 16.02 3.00 -37.88
C ALA A 90 16.95 4.00 -38.59
N VAL A 91 18.01 3.50 -39.17
CA VAL A 91 18.95 4.25 -39.98
C VAL A 91 19.35 3.41 -41.20
N LEU A 92 19.66 4.06 -42.30
CA LEU A 92 20.26 3.41 -43.47
C LEU A 92 21.80 3.52 -43.34
N PRO A 93 22.51 2.43 -43.05
CA PRO A 93 23.98 2.45 -43.00
C PRO A 93 24.56 2.61 -44.42
N ASP A 94 25.81 3.09 -44.50
CA ASP A 94 26.55 3.10 -45.77
C ASP A 94 26.70 1.67 -46.29
N GLN A 95 26.16 1.39 -47.47
CA GLN A 95 26.15 0.08 -48.08
C GLN A 95 26.09 0.16 -49.58
N ASP A 96 26.59 -0.89 -50.29
CA ASP A 96 26.39 -1.10 -51.70
C ASP A 96 25.04 -1.79 -51.91
N VAL A 97 24.15 -1.16 -52.68
CA VAL A 97 22.79 -1.64 -52.93
C VAL A 97 22.59 -2.15 -54.35
N ALA A 98 23.67 -2.18 -55.18
CA ALA A 98 23.62 -2.51 -56.61
C ALA A 98 23.09 -3.96 -56.85
N ASP A 99 23.22 -4.87 -55.87
CA ASP A 99 22.73 -6.24 -55.92
C ASP A 99 21.25 -6.39 -55.50
N GLY A 100 20.56 -5.29 -55.12
CA GLY A 100 19.15 -5.28 -54.71
C GLY A 100 18.92 -5.77 -53.28
N ARG A 101 19.95 -5.89 -52.45
CA ARG A 101 19.85 -6.24 -51.04
C ARG A 101 20.06 -5.01 -50.18
N ILE A 102 19.12 -4.72 -49.31
CA ILE A 102 19.15 -3.52 -48.44
C ILE A 102 19.22 -3.99 -46.97
N THR A 103 20.13 -3.38 -46.23
CA THR A 103 20.20 -3.53 -44.77
C THR A 103 19.75 -2.24 -44.10
N ILE A 104 18.76 -2.34 -43.20
CA ILE A 104 18.31 -1.26 -42.34
C ILE A 104 18.78 -1.59 -40.93
N ALA A 105 19.47 -0.66 -40.28
CA ALA A 105 19.96 -0.84 -38.92
C ALA A 105 19.03 -0.13 -37.94
N VAL A 106 18.51 -0.85 -36.96
CA VAL A 106 17.74 -0.28 -35.85
C VAL A 106 18.71 0.03 -34.69
N ILE A 107 18.59 1.23 -34.16
CA ILE A 107 19.26 1.67 -32.95
C ILE A 107 18.20 1.73 -31.86
N GLU A 108 18.19 0.71 -30.99
CA GLU A 108 17.29 0.69 -29.84
C GLU A 108 17.85 1.59 -28.72
N GLY A 109 17.03 2.54 -28.31
CA GLY A 109 17.38 3.50 -27.26
C GLY A 109 17.51 2.81 -25.90
N GLN A 110 18.52 3.19 -25.11
CA GLN A 110 18.78 2.63 -23.78
C GLN A 110 18.99 3.74 -22.76
N LEU A 111 18.63 3.45 -21.51
CA LEU A 111 18.93 4.32 -20.38
C LEU A 111 20.37 4.02 -19.90
N ASN A 112 21.31 4.90 -20.19
CA ASN A 112 22.73 4.73 -19.88
C ASN A 112 23.15 5.37 -18.55
N GLY A 113 22.25 6.14 -17.93
CA GLY A 113 22.53 6.74 -16.64
C GLY A 113 21.36 7.50 -16.06
N VAL A 114 21.38 7.61 -14.73
CA VAL A 114 20.40 8.41 -13.97
C VAL A 114 21.20 9.43 -13.16
N LYS A 115 20.92 10.71 -13.38
CA LYS A 115 21.45 11.81 -12.57
C LYS A 115 20.40 12.22 -11.57
N ILE A 116 20.69 12.10 -10.29
CA ILE A 116 19.73 12.32 -9.20
C ILE A 116 20.10 13.56 -8.43
N LYS A 117 19.12 14.46 -8.27
CA LYS A 117 19.13 15.56 -7.31
C LYS A 117 18.04 15.26 -6.28
N SER A 118 18.45 14.95 -5.05
CA SER A 118 17.54 14.76 -3.92
C SER A 118 17.60 15.96 -2.99
N SER A 119 16.43 16.38 -2.48
CA SER A 119 16.33 17.50 -1.53
C SER A 119 16.65 17.10 -0.08
N GLY A 120 16.78 15.81 0.23
CA GLY A 120 16.88 15.32 1.59
C GLY A 120 17.97 14.27 1.81
N ARG A 121 17.64 13.24 2.59
CA ARG A 121 18.56 12.21 3.10
C ARG A 121 18.49 10.88 2.35
N LEU A 122 17.53 10.73 1.42
CA LEU A 122 17.31 9.49 0.68
C LEU A 122 18.56 9.18 -0.18
N LYS A 123 19.09 8.00 -0.04
CA LYS A 123 20.30 7.59 -0.76
C LYS A 123 20.00 7.39 -2.24
N THR A 124 20.85 7.94 -3.10
CA THR A 124 20.74 7.83 -4.56
C THR A 124 20.65 6.38 -5.03
N ALA A 125 21.41 5.48 -4.41
CA ALA A 125 21.37 4.05 -4.71
C ALA A 125 19.98 3.41 -4.55
N PHE A 126 19.15 3.88 -3.61
CA PHE A 126 17.77 3.44 -3.48
C PHE A 126 16.94 3.88 -4.70
N ILE A 127 17.06 5.15 -5.08
CA ILE A 127 16.32 5.73 -6.22
C ILE A 127 16.75 5.04 -7.52
N GLU A 128 18.05 4.89 -7.75
CA GLU A 128 18.62 4.19 -8.92
C GLU A 128 18.12 2.75 -9.02
N SER A 129 18.10 2.02 -7.92
CA SER A 129 17.61 0.63 -7.90
C SER A 129 16.15 0.49 -8.32
N LYS A 130 15.30 1.46 -7.95
CA LYS A 130 13.87 1.49 -8.32
C LYS A 130 13.67 1.81 -9.81
N ILE A 131 14.46 2.72 -10.36
CA ILE A 131 14.41 3.07 -11.79
C ILE A 131 14.93 1.90 -12.64
N ASN A 132 16.11 1.37 -12.32
CA ASN A 132 16.76 0.32 -13.09
C ASN A 132 15.99 -1.00 -13.07
N ALA A 133 15.28 -1.31 -12.00
CA ALA A 133 14.43 -2.50 -11.90
C ALA A 133 13.25 -2.51 -12.90
N THR A 134 12.89 -1.35 -13.44
CA THR A 134 11.74 -1.20 -14.34
C THR A 134 12.18 -0.83 -15.77
N ALA A 135 13.26 -0.08 -15.92
CA ALA A 135 13.78 0.42 -17.20
C ALA A 135 14.95 -0.45 -17.72
N SER A 136 14.84 -1.77 -17.64
CA SER A 136 15.84 -2.70 -18.17
C SER A 136 15.52 -3.05 -19.64
N GLY A 137 16.53 -2.99 -20.53
CA GLY A 137 16.38 -3.22 -21.96
C GLY A 137 16.14 -1.95 -22.77
N PRO A 138 15.58 -2.04 -23.99
CA PRO A 138 15.23 -0.88 -24.78
C PRO A 138 14.29 0.06 -24.05
N LEU A 139 14.59 1.36 -24.04
CA LEU A 139 13.89 2.35 -23.24
C LEU A 139 12.48 2.60 -23.74
N ASN A 140 11.49 2.16 -22.95
CA ASN A 140 10.07 2.42 -23.19
C ASN A 140 9.57 3.53 -22.25
N LEU A 141 8.88 4.52 -22.80
CA LEU A 141 8.35 5.67 -22.06
C LEU A 141 7.32 5.25 -21.00
N ALA A 142 6.48 4.26 -21.31
CA ALA A 142 5.47 3.77 -20.37
C ALA A 142 6.10 3.08 -19.15
N ASP A 143 7.18 2.33 -19.36
CA ASP A 143 7.90 1.68 -18.26
C ASP A 143 8.67 2.70 -17.41
N LEU A 144 9.25 3.72 -18.04
CA LEU A 144 9.86 4.83 -17.31
C LEU A 144 8.84 5.60 -16.47
N GLN A 145 7.65 5.89 -17.02
CA GLN A 145 6.56 6.53 -16.28
C GLN A 145 6.08 5.66 -15.10
N LYS A 146 5.98 4.35 -15.28
CA LYS A 146 5.67 3.41 -14.18
C LYS A 146 6.74 3.45 -13.09
N ALA A 147 8.03 3.50 -13.46
CA ALA A 147 9.12 3.58 -12.51
C ALA A 147 9.04 4.86 -11.66
N ILE A 148 8.80 6.01 -12.31
CA ILE A 148 8.64 7.31 -11.64
C ILE A 148 7.39 7.29 -10.73
N SER A 149 6.25 6.80 -11.22
CA SER A 149 5.03 6.71 -10.42
C SER A 149 5.17 5.80 -9.19
N ARG A 150 5.93 4.71 -9.31
CA ARG A 150 6.26 3.84 -8.17
C ARG A 150 7.17 4.53 -7.17
N LEU A 151 8.08 5.34 -7.65
CA LEU A 151 8.95 6.13 -6.78
C LEU A 151 8.15 7.21 -6.03
N GLU A 152 7.22 7.91 -6.71
CA GLU A 152 6.30 8.87 -6.09
C GLU A 152 5.32 8.23 -5.08
N ALA A 153 5.03 6.96 -5.21
CA ALA A 153 4.17 6.22 -4.26
C ALA A 153 4.88 5.88 -2.93
N GLU A 154 6.20 6.08 -2.83
CA GLU A 154 6.93 5.84 -1.59
C GLU A 154 6.60 6.93 -0.56
N PRO A 155 6.31 6.56 0.71
CA PRO A 155 5.89 7.53 1.75
C PRO A 155 6.92 8.63 2.05
N THR A 156 8.19 8.38 1.73
CA THR A 156 9.31 9.30 1.95
C THR A 156 9.47 10.33 0.83
N ILE A 157 8.68 10.23 -0.23
CA ILE A 157 8.79 11.08 -1.42
C ILE A 157 7.51 11.88 -1.60
N SER A 158 7.66 13.19 -1.73
CA SER A 158 6.56 14.12 -1.97
C SER A 158 6.31 14.31 -3.47
N HIS A 159 7.37 14.41 -4.26
CA HIS A 159 7.27 14.65 -5.69
C HIS A 159 8.53 14.19 -6.42
N VAL A 160 8.36 13.70 -7.66
CA VAL A 160 9.44 13.33 -8.56
C VAL A 160 9.25 14.03 -9.91
N ARG A 161 10.30 14.67 -10.41
CA ARG A 161 10.36 15.21 -11.76
C ARG A 161 11.48 14.51 -12.52
N GLY A 162 11.18 14.00 -13.71
CA GLY A 162 12.14 13.36 -14.59
C GLY A 162 12.22 14.06 -15.93
N ASP A 163 13.45 14.41 -16.36
CA ASP A 163 13.75 14.94 -17.69
C ASP A 163 14.69 13.99 -18.42
N LEU A 164 14.24 13.44 -19.57
CA LEU A 164 15.05 12.55 -20.39
C LEU A 164 15.89 13.37 -21.36
N LYS A 165 17.21 13.16 -21.34
CA LYS A 165 18.17 13.87 -22.20
C LYS A 165 18.96 12.90 -23.08
N PRO A 166 19.39 13.33 -24.27
CA PRO A 166 20.32 12.55 -25.08
C PRO A 166 21.63 12.27 -24.32
N GLY A 167 22.16 11.05 -24.47
CA GLY A 167 23.47 10.66 -23.98
C GLY A 167 24.58 11.01 -24.99
N GLU A 168 25.80 10.54 -24.71
CA GLU A 168 26.98 10.84 -25.54
C GLU A 168 27.02 10.02 -26.84
N THR A 169 26.37 8.85 -26.87
CA THR A 169 26.33 7.97 -28.03
C THR A 169 24.92 7.87 -28.60
N ARG A 170 24.80 7.50 -29.88
CA ARG A 170 23.47 7.26 -30.50
C ARG A 170 22.68 6.20 -29.72
N GLY A 171 21.41 6.46 -29.49
CA GLY A 171 20.53 5.59 -28.70
C GLY A 171 20.73 5.67 -27.19
N ALA A 172 21.81 6.31 -26.69
CA ALA A 172 21.99 6.52 -25.27
C ALA A 172 21.09 7.65 -24.76
N SER A 173 20.50 7.44 -23.58
CA SER A 173 19.72 8.45 -22.87
C SER A 173 20.16 8.57 -21.43
N ILE A 174 20.08 9.77 -20.87
CA ILE A 174 20.35 10.08 -19.47
C ILE A 174 19.06 10.64 -18.86
N LEU A 175 18.63 10.07 -17.75
CA LEU A 175 17.48 10.54 -16.98
C LEU A 175 17.97 11.47 -15.87
N ASP A 176 17.61 12.75 -15.95
CA ASP A 176 17.80 13.71 -14.85
C ASP A 176 16.57 13.64 -13.95
N LEU A 177 16.72 13.18 -12.71
CA LEU A 177 15.68 13.10 -11.70
C LEU A 177 15.88 14.17 -10.63
N GLU A 178 14.83 14.91 -10.36
CA GLU A 178 14.71 15.79 -9.20
C GLU A 178 13.69 15.15 -8.24
N VAL A 179 14.15 14.75 -7.04
CA VAL A 179 13.36 14.08 -6.03
C VAL A 179 13.19 15.01 -4.84
N VAL A 180 11.95 15.36 -4.53
CA VAL A 180 11.59 16.14 -3.35
C VAL A 180 11.09 15.17 -2.29
N GLU A 181 11.80 15.09 -1.16
CA GLU A 181 11.41 14.24 -0.06
C GLU A 181 10.22 14.84 0.71
N ALA A 182 9.39 13.97 1.28
CA ALA A 182 8.32 14.34 2.19
C ALA A 182 8.91 14.79 3.54
N ASP A 183 8.10 15.48 4.34
CA ASP A 183 8.49 15.84 5.70
C ASP A 183 8.88 14.59 6.48
N ALA A 184 10.06 14.64 7.11
CA ALA A 184 10.62 13.48 7.80
C ALA A 184 9.79 13.08 9.04
N PHE A 185 9.12 14.03 9.67
CA PHE A 185 8.34 13.83 10.88
C PHE A 185 6.85 13.97 10.60
N LYS A 186 6.07 13.03 11.14
CA LYS A 186 4.63 13.15 11.28
C LYS A 186 4.29 12.88 12.74
N ILE A 187 3.60 13.80 13.36
CA ILE A 187 3.17 13.65 14.75
C ILE A 187 1.65 13.71 14.76
N LEU A 188 1.05 12.69 15.35
CA LEU A 188 -0.39 12.64 15.57
C LEU A 188 -0.64 12.64 17.08
N VAL A 189 -1.49 13.54 17.53
CA VAL A 189 -1.97 13.60 18.91
C VAL A 189 -3.49 13.44 18.88
N GLY A 190 -4.02 12.61 19.73
CA GLY A 190 -5.45 12.33 19.79
C GLY A 190 -5.96 12.13 21.20
N ALA A 191 -7.26 12.30 21.36
CA ALA A 191 -8.00 11.89 22.54
C ALA A 191 -9.34 11.31 22.09
N ASP A 192 -9.73 10.20 22.67
CA ASP A 192 -10.96 9.50 22.33
C ASP A 192 -11.49 8.68 23.51
N ASN A 193 -12.66 8.07 23.34
CA ASN A 193 -13.21 7.13 24.32
C ASN A 193 -13.25 5.69 23.75
N TYR A 194 -12.17 5.24 23.09
CA TYR A 194 -12.08 3.94 22.45
C TYR A 194 -11.38 2.87 23.30
N LYS A 195 -11.27 3.08 24.63
CA LYS A 195 -10.89 2.04 25.59
C LYS A 195 -12.13 1.50 26.30
N SER A 196 -12.03 0.28 26.83
CA SER A 196 -13.12 -0.25 27.65
C SER A 196 -13.34 0.62 28.89
N PRO A 197 -14.59 0.93 29.27
CA PRO A 197 -14.86 1.61 30.54
C PRO A 197 -14.23 0.93 31.76
N SER A 198 -14.02 -0.40 31.71
CA SER A 198 -13.37 -1.13 32.81
C SER A 198 -11.94 -0.69 33.12
N VAL A 199 -11.25 -0.09 32.15
CA VAL A 199 -9.89 0.41 32.28
C VAL A 199 -9.80 1.92 31.99
N GLY A 200 -10.94 2.62 32.10
CA GLY A 200 -11.05 4.06 31.76
C GLY A 200 -11.26 4.26 30.25
N GLU A 201 -12.49 4.67 29.86
CA GLU A 201 -12.85 4.78 28.45
C GLU A 201 -12.12 5.92 27.71
N GLY A 202 -11.79 7.01 28.42
CA GLY A 202 -11.07 8.16 27.89
C GLY A 202 -9.58 7.88 27.77
N GLN A 203 -9.01 8.03 26.59
CA GLN A 203 -7.57 7.88 26.38
C GLN A 203 -6.96 9.07 25.64
N ALA A 204 -5.68 9.30 25.89
CA ALA A 204 -4.80 10.13 25.07
C ALA A 204 -3.91 9.21 24.22
N VAL A 205 -3.66 9.61 22.98
CA VAL A 205 -2.79 8.89 22.04
C VAL A 205 -1.79 9.86 21.44
N VAL A 206 -0.53 9.47 21.40
CA VAL A 206 0.53 10.20 20.69
C VAL A 206 1.25 9.22 19.78
N SER A 207 1.39 9.56 18.50
CA SER A 207 2.17 8.77 17.54
C SER A 207 3.16 9.66 16.82
N LEU A 208 4.42 9.25 16.84
CA LEU A 208 5.53 9.88 16.12
C LEU A 208 6.00 8.92 15.03
N VAL A 209 6.00 9.41 13.80
CA VAL A 209 6.56 8.68 12.65
C VAL A 209 7.75 9.47 12.12
N HIS A 210 8.90 8.83 12.04
CA HIS A 210 10.08 9.36 11.34
C HIS A 210 10.28 8.59 10.03
N LEU A 211 10.11 9.29 8.92
CA LEU A 211 10.38 8.75 7.59
C LEU A 211 11.85 8.92 7.25
N ASN A 212 12.47 7.87 6.72
CA ASN A 212 13.83 7.91 6.18
C ASN A 212 14.91 8.26 7.22
N LEU A 213 14.91 7.57 8.37
CA LEU A 213 15.87 7.80 9.47
C LEU A 213 17.31 7.56 9.04
N LEU A 214 17.58 6.45 8.32
CA LEU A 214 18.91 6.05 7.88
C LEU A 214 19.19 6.34 6.39
N GLY A 215 18.21 6.84 5.65
CA GLY A 215 18.36 7.18 4.24
C GLY A 215 18.02 6.04 3.27
N TYR A 216 17.44 4.94 3.74
CA TYR A 216 17.08 3.77 2.92
C TYR A 216 15.58 3.63 2.68
N ASN A 217 14.79 4.71 2.79
CA ASN A 217 13.33 4.66 2.78
C ASN A 217 12.78 3.81 3.94
N ASP A 218 13.44 3.89 5.06
CA ASP A 218 13.08 3.24 6.32
C ASP A 218 12.09 4.11 7.11
N GLN A 219 11.40 3.52 8.07
CA GLN A 219 10.41 4.19 8.89
C GLN A 219 10.52 3.72 10.33
N LEU A 220 10.63 4.68 11.25
CA LEU A 220 10.47 4.47 12.69
C LEU A 220 9.12 5.01 13.12
N THR A 221 8.34 4.19 13.83
CA THR A 221 7.07 4.60 14.46
C THR A 221 7.17 4.35 15.95
N VAL A 222 6.86 5.37 16.75
CA VAL A 222 6.72 5.27 18.20
C VAL A 222 5.34 5.79 18.58
N SER A 223 4.56 5.00 19.28
CA SER A 223 3.21 5.38 19.72
C SER A 223 3.01 5.08 21.19
N GLY A 224 2.45 6.04 21.91
CA GLY A 224 2.04 5.92 23.30
C GLY A 224 0.53 6.09 23.45
N GLN A 225 -0.07 5.37 24.36
CA GLN A 225 -1.49 5.48 24.74
C GLN A 225 -1.61 5.48 26.25
N GLN A 226 -2.49 6.30 26.77
CA GLN A 226 -2.74 6.41 28.22
C GLN A 226 -4.23 6.63 28.50
N SER A 227 -4.77 5.89 29.48
CA SER A 227 -6.09 6.11 30.07
C SER A 227 -5.98 6.06 31.60
N ASP A 228 -7.10 6.05 32.31
CA ASP A 228 -7.07 5.93 33.79
C ASP A 228 -6.45 4.61 34.27
N GLY A 229 -6.60 3.54 33.51
CA GLY A 229 -6.09 2.23 33.84
C GLY A 229 -5.29 1.57 32.72
N VAL A 230 -4.79 2.31 31.72
CA VAL A 230 -3.93 1.75 30.66
C VAL A 230 -2.77 2.67 30.37
N ASP A 231 -1.57 2.11 30.39
CA ASP A 231 -0.36 2.69 29.83
C ASP A 231 0.20 1.74 28.76
N ALA A 232 0.42 2.23 27.55
CA ALA A 232 0.93 1.39 26.46
C ALA A 232 1.93 2.14 25.59
N LEU A 233 2.99 1.41 25.19
CA LEU A 233 4.04 1.89 24.30
C LEU A 233 4.24 0.91 23.15
N SER A 234 4.36 1.42 21.95
CA SER A 234 4.69 0.64 20.75
C SER A 234 5.84 1.27 20.00
N VAL A 235 6.84 0.48 19.64
CA VAL A 235 7.97 0.89 18.82
C VAL A 235 8.08 -0.06 17.64
N ARG A 236 8.14 0.48 16.42
CA ARG A 236 8.26 -0.29 15.19
C ARG A 236 9.26 0.35 14.24
N TYR A 237 10.18 -0.43 13.72
CA TYR A 237 11.13 -0.01 12.69
C TYR A 237 10.98 -0.87 11.45
N ASP A 238 10.71 -0.24 10.31
CA ASP A 238 10.53 -0.86 9.00
C ASP A 238 11.64 -0.43 8.05
N VAL A 239 12.30 -1.39 7.40
CA VAL A 239 13.34 -1.11 6.40
C VAL A 239 13.10 -1.92 5.13
N PRO A 240 13.20 -1.31 3.93
CA PRO A 240 13.15 -2.06 2.68
C PRO A 240 14.42 -2.90 2.53
N ILE A 241 14.26 -4.14 2.07
CA ILE A 241 15.34 -5.05 1.72
C ILE A 241 15.27 -5.40 0.23
N SER A 242 16.43 -5.73 -0.37
CA SER A 242 16.51 -5.98 -1.82
C SER A 242 15.85 -7.27 -2.29
N VAL A 243 15.57 -8.20 -1.37
CA VAL A 243 14.99 -9.49 -1.69
C VAL A 243 13.49 -9.35 -1.94
N LEU A 244 13.01 -9.79 -3.10
CA LEU A 244 11.58 -9.89 -3.46
C LEU A 244 10.76 -8.61 -3.24
N ARG A 245 11.35 -7.42 -3.41
CA ARG A 245 10.69 -6.13 -3.11
C ARG A 245 10.05 -6.12 -1.72
N SER A 246 10.81 -6.58 -0.73
CA SER A 246 10.32 -6.81 0.62
C SER A 246 10.69 -5.67 1.56
N ARG A 247 9.93 -5.59 2.65
CA ARG A 247 10.24 -4.77 3.83
C ARG A 247 10.36 -5.69 5.04
N LEU A 248 11.38 -5.48 5.84
CA LEU A 248 11.56 -6.13 7.13
C LEU A 248 11.15 -5.15 8.21
N ALA A 249 10.32 -5.59 9.14
CA ALA A 249 9.97 -4.83 10.32
C ALA A 249 10.40 -5.58 11.59
N VAL A 250 10.86 -4.82 12.58
CA VAL A 250 11.05 -5.28 13.95
C VAL A 250 10.21 -4.39 14.85
N TYR A 251 9.51 -4.96 15.81
CA TYR A 251 8.64 -4.21 16.70
C TYR A 251 8.59 -4.79 18.10
N HIS A 252 8.29 -3.91 19.04
CA HIS A 252 8.04 -4.23 20.42
C HIS A 252 6.85 -3.40 20.92
N ASN A 253 5.92 -4.07 21.60
CA ASN A 253 4.76 -3.45 22.20
C ASN A 253 4.70 -3.87 23.67
N GLN A 254 4.56 -2.91 24.55
CA GLN A 254 4.35 -3.11 25.99
C GLN A 254 3.04 -2.43 26.39
N GLY A 255 2.30 -3.04 27.28
CA GLY A 255 1.07 -2.46 27.79
C GLY A 255 0.74 -2.95 29.18
N ASP A 256 0.45 -2.03 30.06
CA ASP A 256 -0.01 -2.24 31.42
C ASP A 256 -1.48 -1.88 31.51
N SER A 257 -2.28 -2.69 32.17
CA SER A 257 -3.70 -2.41 32.37
C SER A 257 -4.14 -2.76 33.79
N LEU A 258 -4.93 -1.86 34.37
CA LEU A 258 -5.57 -1.98 35.69
C LEU A 258 -7.08 -1.79 35.54
N VAL A 259 -7.87 -2.66 36.13
CA VAL A 259 -9.32 -2.45 36.20
C VAL A 259 -9.63 -1.35 37.22
N VAL A 260 -10.28 -0.28 36.76
CA VAL A 260 -10.63 0.93 37.54
C VAL A 260 -12.13 1.13 37.70
N GLU A 261 -12.97 0.24 37.16
CA GLU A 261 -14.43 0.34 37.22
C GLU A 261 -14.97 -0.37 38.47
N GLU A 262 -15.80 0.37 39.28
CA GLU A 262 -16.51 -0.20 40.42
C GLU A 262 -17.48 -1.33 39.98
N PRO A 263 -17.64 -2.40 40.76
CA PRO A 263 -17.00 -2.69 42.06
C PRO A 263 -15.69 -3.49 41.94
N PHE A 264 -15.11 -3.61 40.77
CA PHE A 264 -13.94 -4.45 40.50
C PHE A 264 -12.61 -3.72 40.71
N ASP A 265 -12.62 -2.42 40.91
CA ASP A 265 -11.46 -1.57 41.23
C ASP A 265 -10.79 -1.97 42.56
N GLU A 266 -11.58 -2.47 43.55
CA GLU A 266 -11.06 -2.91 44.84
C GLU A 266 -10.28 -4.22 44.77
N ILE A 267 -10.41 -5.00 43.69
CA ILE A 267 -9.69 -6.30 43.57
C ILE A 267 -8.34 -6.18 42.88
N PHE A 268 -7.93 -4.96 42.44
CA PHE A 268 -6.65 -4.71 41.82
C PHE A 268 -6.28 -5.76 40.76
N LEU A 269 -7.18 -5.95 39.80
CA LEU A 269 -6.91 -6.82 38.67
C LEU A 269 -6.02 -6.07 37.66
N GLU A 270 -4.78 -6.51 37.56
CA GLU A 270 -3.76 -5.94 36.68
C GLU A 270 -3.34 -6.94 35.62
N SER A 271 -2.93 -6.45 34.45
CA SER A 271 -2.30 -7.26 33.42
C SER A 271 -1.20 -6.47 32.75
N GLU A 272 -0.01 -7.05 32.74
CA GLU A 272 1.14 -6.56 31.96
C GLU A 272 1.25 -7.44 30.70
N THR A 273 1.51 -6.81 29.54
CA THR A 273 1.64 -7.51 28.27
C THR A 273 2.85 -7.03 27.51
N ASP A 274 3.65 -7.97 27.03
CA ASP A 274 4.81 -7.74 26.18
C ASP A 274 4.67 -8.51 24.87
N THR A 275 4.95 -7.86 23.76
CA THR A 275 5.00 -8.51 22.45
C THR A 275 6.21 -8.01 21.69
N SER A 276 7.09 -8.91 21.30
CA SER A 276 8.20 -8.65 20.39
C SER A 276 8.03 -9.42 19.10
N GLY A 277 8.37 -8.82 17.96
CA GLY A 277 8.16 -9.53 16.70
C GLY A 277 9.02 -9.04 15.56
N ILE A 278 9.11 -9.91 14.56
CA ILE A 278 9.74 -9.64 13.26
C ILE A 278 8.71 -9.95 12.17
N GLN A 279 8.61 -9.08 11.18
CA GLN A 279 7.68 -9.24 10.07
C GLN A 279 8.39 -9.00 8.75
N LEU A 280 8.22 -9.92 7.80
CA LEU A 280 8.63 -9.78 6.41
C LEU A 280 7.39 -9.57 5.54
N THR A 281 7.32 -8.41 4.88
CA THR A 281 6.28 -8.10 3.90
C THR A 281 6.87 -8.10 2.50
N SER A 282 6.36 -8.94 1.60
CA SER A 282 6.82 -9.04 0.20
C SER A 282 5.71 -8.65 -0.76
N THR A 283 6.02 -7.76 -1.72
CA THR A 283 5.09 -7.36 -2.79
C THR A 283 5.45 -8.12 -4.07
N TRP A 284 4.61 -9.06 -4.48
CA TRP A 284 4.88 -9.93 -5.61
C TRP A 284 4.52 -9.30 -6.95
N ARG A 285 3.39 -8.62 -6.96
CA ARG A 285 2.88 -7.95 -8.15
C ARG A 285 2.23 -6.64 -7.76
N GLU A 286 2.56 -5.63 -8.51
CA GLU A 286 1.95 -4.31 -8.42
C GLU A 286 1.79 -3.77 -9.84
N ASP A 287 0.55 -3.73 -10.32
CA ASP A 287 0.23 -3.33 -11.69
C ASP A 287 -1.18 -2.75 -11.76
N ASN A 288 -1.32 -1.62 -12.45
CA ASN A 288 -2.61 -0.97 -12.72
C ASN A 288 -3.55 -0.85 -11.51
N GLY A 289 -3.01 -0.45 -10.36
CA GLY A 289 -3.77 -0.31 -9.11
C GLY A 289 -4.09 -1.62 -8.40
N ARG A 290 -3.56 -2.75 -8.87
CA ARG A 290 -3.67 -4.08 -8.22
C ARG A 290 -2.37 -4.42 -7.53
N SER A 291 -2.45 -4.97 -6.34
CA SER A 291 -1.28 -5.39 -5.57
C SER A 291 -1.52 -6.73 -4.89
N TRP A 292 -0.54 -7.61 -4.95
CA TRP A 292 -0.47 -8.85 -4.20
C TRP A 292 0.70 -8.78 -3.22
N ARG A 293 0.41 -9.01 -1.94
CA ARG A 293 1.41 -9.01 -0.86
C ARG A 293 1.30 -10.28 -0.05
N THR A 294 2.42 -10.70 0.51
CA THR A 294 2.47 -11.71 1.58
C THR A 294 3.16 -11.12 2.79
N ASN A 295 2.69 -11.51 3.96
CA ASN A 295 3.34 -11.19 5.23
C ASN A 295 3.64 -12.49 5.95
N LEU A 296 4.86 -12.62 6.42
CA LEU A 296 5.32 -13.66 7.32
C LEU A 296 5.76 -12.95 8.61
N SER A 297 5.21 -13.35 9.75
CA SER A 297 5.58 -12.80 11.06
C SER A 297 5.92 -13.91 12.04
N TRP A 298 6.85 -13.59 12.92
CA TRP A 298 7.12 -14.35 14.12
C TRP A 298 7.09 -13.41 15.32
N GLU A 299 6.33 -13.79 16.35
CA GLU A 299 6.07 -12.98 17.53
C GLU A 299 6.28 -13.82 18.78
N THR A 300 6.88 -13.24 19.79
CA THR A 300 6.82 -13.73 21.17
C THR A 300 5.90 -12.82 21.96
N LYS A 301 4.99 -13.42 22.70
CA LYS A 301 3.99 -12.74 23.53
C LYS A 301 4.04 -13.28 24.94
N GLU A 302 3.99 -12.36 25.88
CA GLU A 302 3.91 -12.65 27.31
C GLU A 302 2.80 -11.78 27.92
N SER A 303 2.03 -12.34 28.83
CA SER A 303 1.06 -11.61 29.63
C SER A 303 1.12 -12.11 31.07
N LEU A 304 1.39 -11.21 32.01
CA LEU A 304 1.30 -11.49 33.45
C LEU A 304 0.00 -10.88 33.99
N THR A 305 -0.82 -11.68 34.63
CA THR A 305 -2.05 -11.22 35.30
C THR A 305 -1.94 -11.38 36.80
N THR A 306 -2.27 -10.32 37.53
CA THR A 306 -2.31 -10.34 39.00
C THR A 306 -3.68 -9.94 39.52
N LEU A 307 -4.04 -10.50 40.65
CA LEU A 307 -5.25 -10.19 41.41
C LEU A 307 -4.84 -9.92 42.87
N LEU A 308 -5.17 -8.74 43.38
CA LEU A 308 -4.73 -8.29 44.71
C LEU A 308 -3.19 -8.35 44.87
N GLY A 309 -2.46 -8.07 43.77
CA GLY A 309 -1.00 -8.12 43.74
C GLY A 309 -0.40 -9.53 43.76
N LEU A 310 -1.20 -10.57 43.60
CA LEU A 310 -0.73 -11.96 43.50
C LEU A 310 -0.98 -12.52 42.09
N PRO A 311 -0.05 -13.30 41.54
CA PRO A 311 -0.25 -13.96 40.26
C PRO A 311 -1.55 -14.78 40.23
N PHE A 312 -2.34 -14.62 39.15
CA PHE A 312 -3.65 -15.24 39.04
C PHE A 312 -3.90 -15.80 37.64
N ASP A 313 -4.22 -17.08 37.58
CA ASP A 313 -4.48 -17.77 36.31
C ASP A 313 -5.88 -17.43 35.79
N PHE A 314 -5.98 -16.37 34.99
CA PHE A 314 -7.23 -15.85 34.45
C PHE A 314 -7.52 -16.40 33.04
N SER A 315 -6.49 -16.60 32.23
CA SER A 315 -6.61 -17.09 30.86
C SER A 315 -6.34 -18.58 30.75
N PRO A 316 -6.97 -19.30 29.82
CA PRO A 316 -6.55 -20.65 29.46
C PRO A 316 -5.06 -20.68 29.10
N GLY A 317 -4.35 -21.68 29.63
CA GLY A 317 -2.90 -21.82 29.44
C GLY A 317 -2.04 -20.99 30.38
N SER A 318 -2.62 -20.11 31.25
CA SER A 318 -1.82 -19.37 32.23
C SER A 318 -1.35 -20.25 33.38
N ARG A 319 -0.13 -19.98 33.87
CA ARG A 319 0.49 -20.65 35.02
C ARG A 319 1.19 -19.64 35.89
N GLY A 320 0.75 -19.57 37.16
CA GLY A 320 1.26 -18.54 38.05
C GLY A 320 1.03 -17.13 37.55
N GLY A 321 -0.11 -16.89 36.90
CA GLY A 321 -0.49 -15.62 36.29
C GLY A 321 0.12 -15.32 34.91
N VAL A 322 1.10 -16.11 34.44
CA VAL A 322 1.80 -15.89 33.19
C VAL A 322 1.18 -16.71 32.05
N THR A 323 1.01 -16.08 30.89
CA THR A 323 0.66 -16.71 29.61
C THR A 323 1.72 -16.32 28.59
N GLU A 324 2.45 -17.29 28.07
CA GLU A 324 3.47 -17.07 27.05
C GLU A 324 3.07 -17.78 25.75
N ALA A 325 3.45 -17.23 24.61
CA ALA A 325 3.31 -17.91 23.33
C ALA A 325 4.30 -17.38 22.28
N SER A 326 4.84 -18.32 21.51
CA SER A 326 5.53 -18.01 20.24
C SER A 326 4.55 -18.22 19.09
N VAL A 327 4.29 -17.18 18.30
CA VAL A 327 3.25 -17.19 17.25
C VAL A 327 3.87 -16.96 15.88
N LEU A 328 3.65 -17.90 14.97
CA LEU A 328 3.98 -17.77 13.54
C LEU A 328 2.72 -17.35 12.78
N GLY A 329 2.81 -16.25 12.05
CA GLY A 329 1.73 -15.73 11.21
C GLY A 329 2.11 -15.71 9.73
N PHE A 330 1.21 -16.17 8.88
CA PHE A 330 1.32 -16.03 7.42
C PHE A 330 0.01 -15.51 6.86
N ASN A 331 0.06 -14.47 6.03
CA ASN A 331 -1.13 -14.01 5.32
C ASN A 331 -0.82 -13.56 3.89
N VAL A 332 -1.83 -13.64 3.05
CA VAL A 332 -1.84 -13.13 1.68
C VAL A 332 -2.86 -12.02 1.59
N GLU A 333 -2.45 -10.92 1.01
CA GLU A 333 -3.29 -9.74 0.77
C GLU A 333 -3.39 -9.46 -0.71
N TYR A 334 -4.61 -9.27 -1.18
CA TYR A 334 -4.91 -8.69 -2.48
C TYR A 334 -5.57 -7.33 -2.29
N SER A 335 -5.09 -6.34 -3.01
CA SER A 335 -5.73 -5.02 -3.05
C SER A 335 -5.88 -4.53 -4.48
N GLN A 336 -6.97 -3.78 -4.72
CA GLN A 336 -7.24 -3.14 -5.99
C GLN A 336 -7.77 -1.73 -5.74
N ARG A 337 -7.27 -0.76 -6.51
CA ARG A 337 -7.73 0.64 -6.50
C ARG A 337 -7.92 1.11 -7.95
N GLY A 338 -9.01 1.82 -8.20
CA GLY A 338 -9.31 2.39 -9.52
C GLY A 338 -10.80 2.64 -9.67
N ASP A 339 -11.19 3.47 -10.65
CA ASP A 339 -12.58 3.74 -11.04
C ASP A 339 -13.53 4.13 -9.89
N GLY A 340 -13.00 4.88 -8.92
CA GLY A 340 -13.74 5.28 -7.72
C GLY A 340 -14.05 4.15 -6.75
N MET A 341 -13.34 3.02 -6.87
CA MET A 341 -13.47 1.85 -6.00
C MET A 341 -12.12 1.47 -5.39
N GLY A 342 -12.13 1.07 -4.14
CA GLY A 342 -11.03 0.39 -3.45
C GLY A 342 -11.52 -0.94 -2.88
N PHE A 343 -10.73 -1.97 -3.00
CA PHE A 343 -10.99 -3.30 -2.44
C PHE A 343 -9.72 -3.89 -1.87
N MET A 344 -9.81 -4.51 -0.71
CA MET A 344 -8.73 -5.24 -0.07
C MET A 344 -9.30 -6.50 0.58
N VAL A 345 -8.64 -7.63 0.36
CA VAL A 345 -8.86 -8.86 1.11
C VAL A 345 -7.52 -9.39 1.60
N ARG A 346 -7.49 -9.74 2.88
CA ARG A 346 -6.38 -10.43 3.53
C ARG A 346 -6.89 -11.73 4.11
N ALA A 347 -6.24 -12.84 3.80
CA ALA A 347 -6.51 -14.14 4.38
C ALA A 347 -5.22 -14.68 4.98
N GLY A 348 -5.30 -15.25 6.18
CA GLY A 348 -4.12 -15.69 6.91
C GLY A 348 -4.37 -16.83 7.86
N LEU A 349 -3.27 -17.43 8.26
CA LEU A 349 -3.15 -18.46 9.27
C LEU A 349 -2.20 -17.96 10.37
N ARG A 350 -2.55 -18.16 11.61
CA ARG A 350 -1.65 -17.98 12.76
C ARG A 350 -1.59 -19.30 13.53
N SER A 351 -0.41 -19.68 13.92
CA SER A 351 -0.19 -20.85 14.78
C SER A 351 0.75 -20.45 15.91
N GLY A 352 0.36 -20.74 17.12
CA GLY A 352 1.12 -20.45 18.31
C GLY A 352 1.33 -21.70 19.15
N ASN A 353 2.42 -21.72 19.88
CA ASN A 353 2.70 -22.73 20.89
C ASN A 353 3.01 -22.04 22.21
N ASP A 354 2.55 -22.65 23.29
CA ASP A 354 2.95 -22.31 24.64
C ASP A 354 4.18 -23.18 25.00
N ASP A 355 5.33 -22.52 25.12
CA ASP A 355 6.62 -23.21 25.33
C ASP A 355 6.72 -23.96 26.67
N ASP A 356 5.83 -23.69 27.61
CA ASP A 356 5.90 -24.27 28.98
C ASP A 356 4.86 -25.36 29.26
N SER A 357 4.00 -25.68 28.27
CA SER A 357 3.01 -26.74 28.46
C SER A 357 3.60 -28.14 28.31
N GLN A 358 3.77 -28.86 29.42
CA GLN A 358 3.93 -30.33 29.39
C GLN A 358 2.61 -31.09 29.08
N ALA A 359 1.54 -30.37 28.78
CA ALA A 359 0.25 -30.88 28.37
C ALA A 359 -0.07 -30.37 26.95
N ASP A 360 -0.68 -31.21 26.16
CA ASP A 360 -1.13 -31.03 24.77
C ASP A 360 -2.07 -29.80 24.53
N ASP A 361 -2.28 -28.94 25.54
CA ASP A 361 -3.34 -27.93 25.60
C ASP A 361 -2.89 -26.49 25.28
N GLY A 362 -1.61 -26.25 24.99
CA GLY A 362 -1.06 -24.90 24.73
C GLY A 362 -0.97 -24.51 23.27
N ASP A 363 -0.99 -25.47 22.35
CA ASP A 363 -0.90 -25.21 20.94
C ASP A 363 -2.24 -24.73 20.37
N PHE A 364 -2.20 -23.72 19.51
CA PHE A 364 -3.38 -23.25 18.82
C PHE A 364 -3.09 -22.89 17.36
N SER A 365 -4.14 -22.96 16.55
CA SER A 365 -4.13 -22.45 15.20
C SER A 365 -5.45 -21.76 14.88
N LEU A 366 -5.37 -20.66 14.14
CA LEU A 366 -6.55 -19.89 13.77
C LEU A 366 -6.44 -19.36 12.34
N TYR A 367 -7.57 -19.25 11.68
CA TYR A 367 -7.72 -18.65 10.37
C TYR A 367 -8.34 -17.27 10.50
N GLN A 368 -7.82 -16.31 9.76
CA GLN A 368 -8.35 -14.95 9.74
C GLN A 368 -8.62 -14.50 8.30
N VAL A 369 -9.75 -13.82 8.11
CA VAL A 369 -10.08 -13.15 6.85
C VAL A 369 -10.52 -11.73 7.17
N GLN A 370 -9.91 -10.76 6.52
CA GLN A 370 -10.29 -9.36 6.56
C GLN A 370 -10.63 -8.91 5.14
N ALA A 371 -11.74 -8.21 4.99
CA ALA A 371 -12.11 -7.60 3.72
C ALA A 371 -12.57 -6.16 3.94
N GLN A 372 -12.11 -5.29 3.08
CA GLN A 372 -12.51 -3.90 3.04
C GLN A 372 -12.87 -3.51 1.61
N TRP A 373 -14.01 -2.86 1.46
CA TRP A 373 -14.46 -2.35 0.19
C TRP A 373 -15.01 -0.93 0.36
N ILE A 374 -14.58 -0.05 -0.52
CA ILE A 374 -15.04 1.34 -0.58
C ILE A 374 -15.43 1.67 -2.01
N LYS A 375 -16.56 2.33 -2.19
CA LYS A 375 -17.05 2.77 -3.49
C LYS A 375 -17.56 4.19 -3.44
N ARG A 376 -17.09 5.00 -4.38
CA ARG A 376 -17.67 6.30 -4.68
C ARG A 376 -18.98 6.09 -5.45
N LEU A 377 -20.06 6.69 -5.00
CA LEU A 377 -21.39 6.52 -5.60
C LEU A 377 -21.71 7.57 -6.67
N ASN A 378 -21.11 8.76 -6.59
CA ASN A 378 -21.24 9.78 -7.62
C ASN A 378 -20.11 9.66 -8.66
N GLN A 379 -20.48 9.88 -9.93
CA GLN A 379 -19.53 9.70 -11.06
C GLN A 379 -18.65 10.92 -11.31
N ASP A 380 -19.07 12.12 -10.90
CA ASP A 380 -18.30 13.34 -11.11
C ASP A 380 -17.16 13.43 -10.08
N PRO A 381 -15.89 13.35 -10.52
CA PRO A 381 -14.73 13.42 -9.62
C PRO A 381 -14.55 14.82 -8.99
N LEU A 382 -15.16 15.86 -9.54
CA LEU A 382 -15.10 17.24 -9.05
C LEU A 382 -16.13 17.53 -7.96
N GLN A 383 -17.14 16.67 -7.82
CA GLN A 383 -18.16 16.82 -6.78
C GLN A 383 -17.80 16.05 -5.51
N PRO A 384 -18.29 16.52 -4.35
CA PRO A 384 -18.14 15.83 -3.07
C PRO A 384 -18.64 14.39 -3.16
N SER A 385 -17.82 13.45 -2.73
CA SER A 385 -18.10 12.03 -2.94
C SER A 385 -18.96 11.45 -1.82
N TRP A 386 -20.10 10.87 -2.22
CA TRP A 386 -20.78 9.89 -1.41
C TRP A 386 -19.99 8.59 -1.45
N LEU A 387 -19.69 8.02 -0.28
CA LEU A 387 -18.89 6.80 -0.17
C LEU A 387 -19.70 5.72 0.52
N LEU A 388 -19.72 4.55 -0.08
CA LEU A 388 -20.21 3.33 0.55
C LEU A 388 -19.00 2.49 0.96
N ASN A 389 -18.91 2.18 2.27
CA ASN A 389 -17.84 1.36 2.84
C ASN A 389 -18.44 0.09 3.40
N PHE A 390 -17.74 -1.02 3.19
CA PHE A 390 -18.03 -2.31 3.81
C PHE A 390 -16.74 -2.87 4.40
N ASN A 391 -16.80 -3.29 5.66
CA ASN A 391 -15.70 -3.95 6.35
C ASN A 391 -16.19 -5.29 6.91
N LEU A 392 -15.34 -6.30 6.81
CA LEU A 392 -15.56 -7.64 7.35
C LEU A 392 -14.30 -8.11 8.05
N ASN A 393 -14.44 -8.66 9.25
CA ASN A 393 -13.40 -9.42 9.93
C ASN A 393 -13.99 -10.77 10.34
N TYR A 394 -13.28 -11.82 10.07
CA TYR A 394 -13.63 -13.20 10.42
C TYR A 394 -12.43 -13.91 11.02
N GLN A 395 -12.67 -14.63 12.09
CA GLN A 395 -11.71 -15.50 12.77
C GLN A 395 -12.36 -16.83 13.08
N GLU A 396 -11.64 -17.92 12.85
CA GLU A 396 -12.12 -19.28 13.11
C GLU A 396 -10.99 -20.13 13.67
N THR A 397 -11.33 -20.89 14.71
CA THR A 397 -10.46 -21.88 15.34
C THR A 397 -11.29 -22.99 15.98
N SER A 398 -10.71 -24.18 16.09
CA SER A 398 -11.21 -25.26 16.95
C SER A 398 -10.61 -25.20 18.36
N ASP A 399 -9.55 -24.42 18.54
CA ASP A 399 -8.75 -24.41 19.75
C ASP A 399 -9.23 -23.32 20.72
N THR A 400 -8.92 -23.48 21.99
CA THR A 400 -9.15 -22.44 22.99
C THR A 400 -7.98 -21.46 22.92
N LEU A 401 -8.25 -20.19 22.60
CA LEU A 401 -7.22 -19.19 22.41
C LEU A 401 -6.84 -18.49 23.72
N PRO A 402 -5.55 -18.13 23.90
CA PRO A 402 -5.15 -17.18 24.94
C PRO A 402 -5.82 -15.82 24.71
N ALA A 403 -5.99 -15.02 25.74
CA ALA A 403 -6.76 -13.78 25.71
C ALA A 403 -6.29 -12.80 24.61
N PHE A 404 -4.98 -12.73 24.36
CA PHE A 404 -4.37 -11.84 23.38
C PHE A 404 -4.56 -12.27 21.91
N GLU A 405 -5.09 -13.47 21.63
CA GLU A 405 -5.44 -13.94 20.27
C GLU A 405 -6.97 -13.98 20.04
N ARG A 406 -7.78 -13.76 21.08
CA ARG A 406 -9.24 -13.75 20.95
C ARG A 406 -9.75 -12.54 20.21
N MET A 407 -10.82 -12.73 19.47
CA MET A 407 -11.52 -11.66 18.77
C MET A 407 -12.37 -10.83 19.72
N GLY A 408 -12.10 -9.54 19.82
CA GLY A 408 -12.90 -8.58 20.56
C GLY A 408 -14.20 -8.22 19.81
N LEU A 409 -15.33 -8.24 20.52
CA LEU A 409 -16.64 -7.87 20.01
C LEU A 409 -17.25 -6.76 20.85
N GLY A 410 -17.69 -5.68 20.18
CA GLY A 410 -18.15 -4.42 20.74
C GLY A 410 -17.10 -3.33 20.63
N GLY A 411 -17.55 -2.08 20.54
CA GLY A 411 -16.72 -0.89 20.46
C GLY A 411 -16.62 -0.26 19.07
N HIS A 412 -15.86 0.82 19.01
CA HIS A 412 -15.68 1.64 17.82
C HIS A 412 -15.15 0.84 16.61
N GLY A 413 -14.24 -0.07 16.84
CA GLY A 413 -13.58 -0.86 15.77
C GLY A 413 -14.40 -2.04 15.24
N THR A 414 -15.47 -2.45 15.93
CA THR A 414 -16.24 -3.67 15.60
C THR A 414 -17.74 -3.44 15.54
N VAL A 415 -18.44 -3.35 16.68
CA VAL A 415 -19.89 -3.09 16.74
C VAL A 415 -20.13 -1.87 17.62
N ARG A 416 -20.26 -0.72 16.99
CA ARG A 416 -20.46 0.55 17.69
C ARG A 416 -21.73 0.54 18.53
N GLY A 417 -21.73 1.34 19.61
CA GLY A 417 -22.83 1.36 20.57
C GLY A 417 -22.69 0.37 21.70
N PHE A 418 -21.74 -0.53 21.65
CA PHE A 418 -21.34 -1.41 22.74
C PHE A 418 -20.00 -0.96 23.30
N ARG A 419 -19.68 -1.36 24.54
CA ARG A 419 -18.35 -1.16 25.14
C ARG A 419 -17.27 -1.84 24.32
N GLU A 420 -16.11 -1.25 24.27
CA GLU A 420 -14.93 -1.78 23.59
C GLU A 420 -14.55 -3.13 24.19
N ASN A 421 -14.35 -4.14 23.31
CA ASN A 421 -13.95 -5.51 23.67
C ASN A 421 -14.80 -6.17 24.78
N ARG A 422 -16.08 -5.83 24.82
CA ARG A 422 -16.97 -6.36 25.88
C ARG A 422 -17.02 -7.89 25.91
N TRP A 423 -16.87 -8.53 24.77
CA TRP A 423 -16.79 -9.98 24.66
C TRP A 423 -15.53 -10.35 23.86
N LEU A 424 -14.73 -11.22 24.45
CA LEU A 424 -13.61 -11.86 23.79
C LEU A 424 -14.05 -13.28 23.39
N LYS A 425 -13.87 -13.65 22.12
CA LYS A 425 -14.32 -14.91 21.54
C LYS A 425 -13.21 -15.57 20.74
N ASP A 426 -13.17 -16.91 20.78
CA ASP A 426 -12.17 -17.67 20.03
C ASP A 426 -12.47 -17.59 18.53
N SER A 427 -13.72 -17.79 18.13
CA SER A 427 -14.18 -17.65 16.75
C SER A 427 -15.23 -16.54 16.63
N GLY A 428 -15.23 -15.82 15.52
CA GLY A 428 -16.19 -14.74 15.34
C GLY A 428 -16.16 -14.07 13.97
N LEU A 429 -17.16 -13.21 13.79
CA LEU A 429 -17.31 -12.38 12.60
C LEU A 429 -17.84 -11.01 12.99
N THR A 430 -17.24 -9.96 12.45
CA THR A 430 -17.81 -8.60 12.48
C THR A 430 -17.99 -8.09 11.06
N ALA A 431 -19.09 -7.37 10.82
CA ALA A 431 -19.36 -6.72 9.56
C ALA A 431 -19.93 -5.32 9.81
N SER A 432 -19.45 -4.36 9.05
CA SER A 432 -19.92 -2.96 9.09
C SER A 432 -20.22 -2.47 7.68
N LEU A 433 -21.40 -1.88 7.50
CA LEU A 433 -21.79 -1.18 6.29
C LEU A 433 -22.02 0.29 6.64
N MET A 434 -21.34 1.19 5.93
CA MET A 434 -21.36 2.61 6.21
C MET A 434 -21.55 3.41 4.91
N LEU A 435 -22.57 4.27 4.88
CA LEU A 435 -22.78 5.27 3.85
C LEU A 435 -22.38 6.64 4.39
N SER A 436 -21.43 7.30 3.75
CA SER A 436 -20.99 8.64 4.15
C SER A 436 -21.22 9.67 3.04
N ALA A 437 -21.66 10.84 3.44
CA ALA A 437 -21.97 11.96 2.56
C ALA A 437 -21.29 13.25 3.05
N PRO A 438 -20.70 14.05 2.17
CA PRO A 438 -20.24 15.38 2.52
C PRO A 438 -21.43 16.31 2.74
N LEU A 439 -21.48 17.00 3.88
CA LEU A 439 -22.46 18.03 4.20
C LEU A 439 -21.93 19.42 3.88
N LEU A 440 -20.64 19.65 4.18
CA LEU A 440 -19.94 20.88 3.92
C LEU A 440 -18.56 20.56 3.37
N GLN A 441 -18.15 21.25 2.31
CA GLN A 441 -16.77 21.21 1.84
C GLN A 441 -15.98 22.35 2.47
N ALA A 442 -14.67 22.13 2.68
CA ALA A 442 -13.75 23.18 2.99
C ALA A 442 -13.78 24.23 1.87
N GLY A 443 -14.68 25.18 1.97
CA GLY A 443 -14.71 26.36 1.11
C GLY A 443 -13.45 27.19 1.38
N SER A 444 -12.99 27.93 0.37
CA SER A 444 -11.72 28.66 0.35
C SER A 444 -11.52 29.69 1.47
N GLN A 445 -12.50 29.96 2.32
CA GLN A 445 -12.40 30.99 3.37
C GLN A 445 -12.51 30.48 4.82
N ASN A 446 -13.19 29.36 5.11
CA ASN A 446 -13.35 28.86 6.49
C ASN A 446 -12.74 27.49 6.75
N GLY A 447 -12.25 26.80 5.72
CA GLY A 447 -11.45 25.58 5.88
C GLY A 447 -12.12 24.39 6.59
N ILE A 448 -13.42 24.45 6.93
CA ILE A 448 -14.14 23.36 7.60
C ILE A 448 -14.78 22.44 6.58
N ALA A 449 -14.44 21.15 6.64
CA ALA A 449 -15.17 20.09 5.95
C ALA A 449 -16.03 19.32 6.95
N LEU A 450 -17.29 19.05 6.60
CA LEU A 450 -18.21 18.27 7.43
C LEU A 450 -18.75 17.10 6.63
N ARG A 451 -18.68 15.91 7.21
CA ARG A 451 -19.18 14.66 6.62
C ARG A 451 -20.11 13.96 7.58
N ALA A 452 -21.30 13.60 7.11
CA ALA A 452 -22.21 12.73 7.84
C ALA A 452 -22.02 11.28 7.40
N MET A 453 -22.33 10.35 8.28
CA MET A 453 -22.34 8.93 8.00
C MET A 453 -23.56 8.25 8.63
N LEU A 454 -24.08 7.23 7.96
CA LEU A 454 -25.04 6.27 8.50
C LEU A 454 -24.39 4.91 8.47
N PHE A 455 -24.57 4.12 9.52
CA PHE A 455 -23.95 2.81 9.59
C PHE A 455 -24.85 1.75 10.22
N TYR A 456 -24.56 0.51 9.85
CA TYR A 456 -25.10 -0.69 10.48
C TYR A 456 -23.94 -1.64 10.75
N ASP A 457 -23.82 -2.08 12.01
CA ASP A 457 -22.80 -3.00 12.47
C ASP A 457 -23.42 -4.29 12.97
N TYR A 458 -22.77 -5.40 12.67
CA TYR A 458 -23.10 -6.74 13.12
C TYR A 458 -21.87 -7.46 13.63
N GLY A 459 -22.02 -8.20 14.73
CA GLY A 459 -20.97 -9.05 15.28
C GLY A 459 -21.56 -10.33 15.87
N ARG A 460 -20.86 -11.43 15.67
CA ARG A 460 -21.14 -12.70 16.36
C ARG A 460 -19.85 -13.38 16.74
N GLY A 461 -19.89 -14.16 17.81
CA GLY A 461 -18.73 -14.97 18.18
C GLY A 461 -19.12 -16.07 19.14
N GLU A 462 -18.24 -17.04 19.22
CA GLU A 462 -18.37 -18.21 20.10
C GLU A 462 -17.01 -18.65 20.64
N ASN A 463 -17.03 -19.31 21.80
CA ASN A 463 -15.85 -19.94 22.38
C ASN A 463 -15.87 -21.43 22.05
N SER A 464 -14.70 -22.01 21.82
CA SER A 464 -14.52 -23.43 21.48
C SER A 464 -14.90 -24.34 22.64
N VAL A 465 -14.68 -23.90 23.89
CA VAL A 465 -15.05 -24.63 25.11
C VAL A 465 -16.10 -23.86 25.90
N ALA A 466 -17.14 -24.54 26.34
CA ALA A 466 -18.17 -23.98 27.19
C ALA A 466 -17.61 -23.81 28.62
N ALA A 467 -17.40 -22.59 29.05
CA ALA A 467 -17.15 -22.28 30.44
C ALA A 467 -18.46 -22.36 31.25
N LEU A 468 -18.40 -22.84 32.48
CA LEU A 468 -19.54 -22.91 33.37
C LEU A 468 -20.14 -21.50 33.59
N ASN A 469 -21.43 -21.33 33.27
CA ASN A 469 -22.19 -20.09 33.45
C ASN A 469 -21.82 -18.89 32.56
N VAL A 470 -21.09 -19.08 31.45
CA VAL A 470 -20.79 -18.01 30.48
C VAL A 470 -21.48 -18.32 29.15
N ASP A 471 -22.16 -17.33 28.57
CA ASP A 471 -22.71 -17.42 27.20
C ASP A 471 -21.57 -17.73 26.21
N THR A 472 -21.51 -18.97 25.73
CA THR A 472 -20.50 -19.38 24.73
C THR A 472 -20.69 -18.61 23.44
N LYS A 473 -21.93 -18.29 23.07
CA LYS A 473 -22.30 -17.60 21.84
C LYS A 473 -22.84 -16.21 22.14
N VAL A 474 -22.43 -15.24 21.33
CA VAL A 474 -22.94 -13.89 21.38
C VAL A 474 -23.25 -13.39 19.96
N ALA A 475 -24.31 -12.62 19.81
CA ALA A 475 -24.59 -11.88 18.61
C ALA A 475 -24.97 -10.45 18.98
N LEU A 476 -24.42 -9.47 18.26
CA LEU A 476 -24.57 -8.05 18.47
C LEU A 476 -25.03 -7.41 17.18
N SER A 477 -25.87 -6.40 17.28
CA SER A 477 -26.21 -5.54 16.15
C SER A 477 -26.52 -4.13 16.61
N SER A 478 -26.11 -3.18 15.82
CA SER A 478 -26.36 -1.76 16.06
C SER A 478 -26.56 -1.00 14.76
N ALA A 479 -27.21 0.15 14.85
CA ALA A 479 -27.31 1.12 13.77
C ALA A 479 -27.09 2.52 14.35
N GLY A 480 -26.49 3.39 13.59
CA GLY A 480 -26.19 4.73 14.09
C GLY A 480 -25.90 5.71 12.98
N PHE A 481 -25.62 6.92 13.43
CA PHE A 481 -25.11 7.98 12.56
C PHE A 481 -23.83 8.55 13.14
N GLY A 482 -23.05 9.24 12.32
CA GLY A 482 -21.85 9.91 12.79
C GLY A 482 -21.63 11.21 12.03
N LEU A 483 -20.84 12.07 12.64
CA LEU A 483 -20.34 13.31 12.06
C LEU A 483 -18.83 13.34 12.18
N THR A 484 -18.16 13.70 11.10
CA THR A 484 -16.72 14.03 11.10
C THR A 484 -16.60 15.47 10.64
N ALA A 485 -15.87 16.26 11.42
CA ALA A 485 -15.54 17.65 11.10
C ALA A 485 -14.01 17.78 11.01
N ASP A 486 -13.53 18.19 9.83
CA ASP A 486 -12.12 18.44 9.57
C ASP A 486 -11.89 19.94 9.46
N TYR A 487 -10.96 20.47 10.25
CA TYR A 487 -10.52 21.86 10.22
C TYR A 487 -9.00 21.93 10.23
N GLN A 488 -8.41 22.31 9.09
CA GLN A 488 -6.96 22.28 8.91
C GLN A 488 -6.39 20.89 9.21
N LYS A 489 -5.66 20.74 10.30
CA LYS A 489 -5.03 19.51 10.76
C LYS A 489 -5.80 18.82 11.91
N LEU A 490 -6.96 19.37 12.30
CA LEU A 490 -7.79 18.87 13.38
C LEU A 490 -8.98 18.08 12.79
N THR A 491 -9.16 16.85 13.23
CA THR A 491 -10.33 16.03 12.93
C THR A 491 -11.11 15.73 14.21
N PHE A 492 -12.38 16.07 14.23
CA PHE A 492 -13.32 15.69 15.29
C PHE A 492 -14.31 14.66 14.75
N ARG A 493 -14.64 13.64 15.56
CA ARG A 493 -15.60 12.59 15.20
C ARG A 493 -16.53 12.31 16.37
N ILE A 494 -17.81 12.11 16.07
CA ILE A 494 -18.82 11.63 17.02
C ILE A 494 -19.73 10.60 16.33
N GLU A 495 -19.96 9.47 16.99
CA GLU A 495 -20.69 8.32 16.45
C GLU A 495 -21.67 7.74 17.48
N PRO A 496 -22.87 8.33 17.65
CA PRO A 496 -23.93 7.71 18.43
C PRO A 496 -24.53 6.52 17.70
N ALA A 497 -24.76 5.43 18.41
CA ALA A 497 -25.32 4.18 17.91
C ALA A 497 -26.40 3.63 18.83
N LEU A 498 -27.44 3.08 18.23
CA LEU A 498 -28.52 2.37 18.90
C LEU A 498 -28.27 0.87 18.86
N ARG A 499 -28.24 0.22 20.00
CA ARG A 499 -28.20 -1.24 20.11
C ARG A 499 -29.54 -1.81 19.68
N LEU A 500 -29.56 -2.67 18.69
CA LEU A 500 -30.76 -3.33 18.20
C LEU A 500 -31.10 -4.58 19.03
N ASN A 501 -30.09 -5.19 19.62
CA ASN A 501 -30.21 -6.30 20.58
C ASN A 501 -29.31 -6.06 21.82
N LYS A 502 -29.36 -6.94 22.84
CA LYS A 502 -28.55 -6.81 24.07
C LYS A 502 -28.58 -5.38 24.66
N LYS A 503 -29.78 -4.80 24.80
CA LYS A 503 -30.00 -3.37 25.10
C LYS A 503 -29.65 -2.94 26.53
N ASN A 504 -29.30 -3.86 27.42
CA ASN A 504 -29.01 -3.55 28.81
C ASN A 504 -27.79 -2.64 28.93
N LYS A 505 -27.97 -1.53 29.61
CA LYS A 505 -26.89 -0.63 30.04
C LYS A 505 -26.12 -1.28 31.18
N LEU A 506 -24.79 -1.13 31.20
CA LEU A 506 -23.96 -1.69 32.26
C LEU A 506 -23.58 -0.64 33.30
N GLY A 507 -23.41 0.60 32.91
CA GLY A 507 -22.93 1.72 33.71
C GLY A 507 -23.35 3.06 33.12
N ASN A 508 -22.60 4.11 33.44
CA ASN A 508 -22.87 5.48 33.05
C ASN A 508 -21.84 6.10 32.08
N ALA A 509 -20.90 5.32 31.58
CA ALA A 509 -19.92 5.75 30.58
C ALA A 509 -20.60 6.19 29.27
N LEU A 510 -19.92 6.99 28.44
CA LEU A 510 -20.42 7.40 27.14
C LEU A 510 -20.71 6.20 26.24
N GLN A 511 -19.84 5.19 26.26
CA GLN A 511 -20.07 3.94 25.55
C GLN A 511 -21.31 3.17 26.04
N ASP A 512 -21.68 3.28 27.32
CA ASP A 512 -22.93 2.71 27.84
C ASP A 512 -24.16 3.41 27.26
N SER A 513 -24.01 4.68 26.88
CA SER A 513 -25.02 5.43 26.15
C SER A 513 -24.94 5.21 24.63
N GLY A 514 -24.00 4.39 24.16
CA GLY A 514 -23.79 4.07 22.76
C GLY A 514 -23.05 5.16 21.98
N ILE A 515 -22.28 6.01 22.64
CA ILE A 515 -21.63 7.18 22.02
C ILE A 515 -20.12 6.94 21.98
N HIS A 516 -19.53 7.03 20.77
CA HIS A 516 -18.09 7.07 20.56
C HIS A 516 -17.69 8.47 20.08
N VAL A 517 -16.62 9.01 20.65
CA VAL A 517 -16.08 10.34 20.31
C VAL A 517 -14.57 10.28 20.18
N GLY A 518 -14.02 11.11 19.31
CA GLY A 518 -12.59 11.24 19.16
C GLY A 518 -12.21 12.56 18.52
N VAL A 519 -11.03 13.05 18.87
CA VAL A 519 -10.37 14.19 18.27
C VAL A 519 -8.93 13.83 17.96
N THR A 520 -8.44 14.20 16.78
CA THR A 520 -7.05 14.01 16.38
C THR A 520 -6.51 15.27 15.75
N TYR A 521 -5.23 15.53 16.00
CA TYR A 521 -4.47 16.64 15.43
C TYR A 521 -3.19 16.09 14.80
N GLU A 522 -2.95 16.38 13.52
CA GLU A 522 -1.74 16.00 12.80
C GLU A 522 -0.82 17.22 12.65
N LEU A 523 0.44 17.10 13.11
CA LEU A 523 1.48 18.14 13.08
C LEU A 523 2.37 18.02 11.84
#